data_d8d374928d38237c4e49b5d1c5dbf295
#
_entry.id   d8d374928d38237c4e49b5d1c5dbf295
#
_cell.length_a   1.000
_cell.length_b   1.000
_cell.length_c   1.000
_cell.angle_alpha   90.00
_cell.angle_beta   90.00
_cell.angle_gamma   90.00
#
_symmetry.space_group_name_H-M   'P 1'
#
loop_
_entity.id
_entity.type
_entity.pdbx_description
1 polymer ?
#
loop_
_entity_poly.entity_id
_entity_poly.type
_entity_poly.pdbx_seq_one_letter_code
_entity_poly.pdbx_strand_id
1 'polypeptide(L)'
;MSILNDLDISKLVETTKNKIKRIYLQDNIPWIIGYSGGKDSTCATQIIIDTLLELKKEKSKLSKKVYIISSDTMVETPMIINTIERTINGINSLAKKNNLPVEASIVRPDYDRGFWANLIGRGYPCPNQTFRWCTDRMKIEPANKFTESVIGEYGEAVMILGVREGESNSRDRVLENHTIEGKDFMRHTTQANSYVFAPIRQFTKDDVWNYLLSNKSPWGGDNEELFKLYSDSLSGEECPIMMSEEDKKKTTCGNSRFGCWVCTVVSEDKSLTGFIRSGITWLKPLLDYRNWLYSIRDDEDKRMKRRANGSIYFCKINKLENGDLVISAKGNRSKNIIKNLNGEWVDSFGTKWNVFVGDKSEEEARDYIVKNNIDLTLGENPKIIIKKVDEEFYQLGLGPFTLETRKEMLTKLLMTQANLEHPHQLIKQEELVEIQKLWKESGDLENSVEKIYKKFYNDDFSISSDDITVFSNDDLKILNDICVEKDFDAKLFMELLNIERDFAGYSSRVEAQRAIKNKLSQEYLALREKGETNEDKYY
;
A
#
# COMPACT_ATOMS: atom_id res chain seq x y z
N MET A 1 -41.97 -10.42 -14.34
CA MET A 1 -41.12 -9.59 -13.49
C MET A 1 -40.00 -8.86 -14.25
N SER A 2 -39.43 -9.36 -15.37
CA SER A 2 -38.35 -8.69 -16.10
C SER A 2 -38.69 -7.34 -16.76
N ILE A 3 -39.87 -7.22 -17.37
CA ILE A 3 -40.27 -6.01 -18.14
C ILE A 3 -40.51 -4.78 -17.26
N LEU A 4 -41.01 -4.94 -16.04
CA LEU A 4 -41.23 -3.82 -15.10
C LEU A 4 -39.90 -3.29 -14.55
N ASN A 5 -38.89 -4.17 -14.30
CA ASN A 5 -37.57 -3.76 -13.87
C ASN A 5 -36.81 -3.02 -14.98
N ASP A 6 -36.94 -3.43 -16.24
CA ASP A 6 -36.25 -2.79 -17.37
C ASP A 6 -36.77 -1.37 -17.65
N LEU A 7 -38.08 -1.12 -17.45
CA LEU A 7 -38.65 0.22 -17.54
C LEU A 7 -38.22 1.16 -16.41
N ASP A 8 -38.01 0.63 -15.21
CA ASP A 8 -37.57 1.42 -14.05
C ASP A 8 -36.11 1.83 -14.18
N ILE A 9 -35.23 0.92 -14.65
CA ILE A 9 -33.82 1.21 -14.84
C ILE A 9 -33.56 2.20 -15.99
N SER A 10 -34.29 2.08 -17.09
CA SER A 10 -34.19 3.02 -18.22
C SER A 10 -34.53 4.44 -17.79
N LYS A 11 -35.57 4.61 -16.96
CA LYS A 11 -35.98 5.91 -16.40
C LYS A 11 -34.95 6.46 -15.43
N LEU A 12 -34.35 5.60 -14.58
CA LEU A 12 -33.28 5.98 -13.65
C LEU A 12 -32.04 6.47 -14.40
N VAL A 13 -31.60 5.75 -15.44
CA VAL A 13 -30.47 6.11 -16.29
C VAL A 13 -30.72 7.43 -17.02
N GLU A 14 -31.92 7.61 -17.60
CA GLU A 14 -32.31 8.85 -18.28
C GLU A 14 -32.30 10.04 -17.33
N THR A 15 -32.87 9.89 -16.14
CA THR A 15 -32.86 10.92 -15.08
C THR A 15 -31.41 11.29 -14.71
N THR A 16 -30.54 10.29 -14.56
CA THR A 16 -29.11 10.48 -14.28
C THR A 16 -28.40 11.20 -15.41
N LYS A 17 -28.63 10.81 -16.67
CA LYS A 17 -28.07 11.51 -17.84
C LYS A 17 -28.53 12.97 -17.91
N ASN A 18 -29.80 13.24 -17.67
CA ASN A 18 -30.35 14.61 -17.65
C ASN A 18 -29.70 15.46 -16.54
N LYS A 19 -29.49 14.88 -15.36
CA LYS A 19 -28.74 15.51 -14.27
C LYS A 19 -27.30 15.81 -14.67
N ILE A 20 -26.58 14.86 -15.27
CA ILE A 20 -25.23 15.02 -15.78
C ILE A 20 -25.17 16.12 -16.83
N LYS A 21 -26.09 16.14 -17.82
CA LYS A 21 -26.17 17.20 -18.86
C LYS A 21 -26.30 18.59 -18.22
N ARG A 22 -27.24 18.74 -17.27
CA ARG A 22 -27.48 20.00 -16.57
C ARG A 22 -26.21 20.49 -15.86
N ILE A 23 -25.59 19.63 -15.03
CA ILE A 23 -24.40 20.00 -14.26
C ILE A 23 -23.19 20.27 -15.18
N TYR A 24 -23.02 19.47 -16.24
CA TYR A 24 -21.93 19.67 -17.20
C TYR A 24 -22.01 21.03 -17.89
N LEU A 25 -23.22 21.51 -18.21
CA LEU A 25 -23.43 22.76 -18.93
C LEU A 25 -23.51 23.99 -18.03
N GLN A 26 -23.53 23.82 -16.71
CA GLN A 26 -23.75 24.91 -15.75
C GLN A 26 -22.54 25.83 -15.63
N ASP A 27 -21.33 25.30 -15.77
CA ASP A 27 -20.05 26.01 -15.59
C ASP A 27 -18.95 25.40 -16.47
N ASN A 28 -17.69 25.88 -16.31
CA ASN A 28 -16.52 25.36 -17.00
C ASN A 28 -15.51 24.68 -16.04
N ILE A 29 -15.92 24.39 -14.79
CA ILE A 29 -15.07 23.71 -13.80
C ILE A 29 -14.74 22.31 -14.31
N PRO A 30 -13.45 21.91 -14.46
CA PRO A 30 -13.08 20.62 -14.98
C PRO A 30 -13.56 19.48 -14.09
N TRP A 31 -13.87 18.35 -14.73
CA TRP A 31 -14.25 17.12 -14.04
C TRP A 31 -13.08 16.15 -13.97
N ILE A 32 -12.92 15.49 -12.83
CA ILE A 32 -11.93 14.43 -12.63
C ILE A 32 -12.69 13.17 -12.22
N ILE A 33 -12.77 12.18 -13.09
CA ILE A 33 -13.47 10.92 -12.86
C ILE A 33 -12.47 9.90 -12.32
N GLY A 34 -12.71 9.40 -11.11
CA GLY A 34 -11.95 8.29 -10.52
C GLY A 34 -12.39 6.95 -11.10
N TYR A 35 -11.55 6.33 -11.93
CA TYR A 35 -11.80 5.03 -12.55
C TYR A 35 -10.94 3.94 -11.92
N SER A 36 -11.55 2.98 -11.23
CA SER A 36 -10.86 1.88 -10.56
C SER A 36 -10.89 0.54 -11.32
N GLY A 37 -11.51 0.50 -12.50
CA GLY A 37 -11.75 -0.76 -13.23
C GLY A 37 -12.84 -1.65 -12.63
N GLY A 38 -13.45 -1.26 -11.51
CA GLY A 38 -14.56 -1.98 -10.89
C GLY A 38 -15.92 -1.59 -11.50
N LYS A 39 -16.94 -2.43 -11.28
CA LYS A 39 -18.29 -2.27 -11.86
C LYS A 39 -18.91 -0.89 -11.66
N ASP A 40 -18.78 -0.33 -10.44
CA ASP A 40 -19.42 0.94 -10.10
C ASP A 40 -18.73 2.13 -10.80
N SER A 41 -17.40 2.16 -10.82
CA SER A 41 -16.65 3.19 -11.56
C SER A 41 -16.83 3.05 -13.07
N THR A 42 -16.93 1.83 -13.58
CA THR A 42 -17.22 1.57 -15.00
C THR A 42 -18.60 2.07 -15.38
N CYS A 43 -19.63 1.77 -14.58
CA CYS A 43 -20.99 2.26 -14.79
C CYS A 43 -21.04 3.79 -14.81
N ALA A 44 -20.48 4.45 -13.80
CA ALA A 44 -20.45 5.91 -13.72
C ALA A 44 -19.74 6.54 -14.93
N THR A 45 -18.56 6.01 -15.29
CA THR A 45 -17.78 6.49 -16.43
C THR A 45 -18.53 6.30 -17.75
N GLN A 46 -19.16 5.12 -17.94
CA GLN A 46 -19.93 4.83 -19.15
C GLN A 46 -21.13 5.76 -19.31
N ILE A 47 -21.94 5.97 -18.26
CA ILE A 47 -23.08 6.90 -18.30
C ILE A 47 -22.62 8.32 -18.64
N ILE A 48 -21.49 8.78 -18.09
CA ILE A 48 -20.94 10.11 -18.38
C ILE A 48 -20.47 10.20 -19.83
N ILE A 49 -19.70 9.25 -20.33
CA ILE A 49 -19.23 9.25 -21.72
C ILE A 49 -20.40 9.20 -22.70
N ASP A 50 -21.41 8.33 -22.46
CA ASP A 50 -22.63 8.28 -23.28
C ASP A 50 -23.33 9.64 -23.30
N THR A 51 -23.44 10.27 -22.13
CA THR A 51 -24.06 11.61 -22.01
C THR A 51 -23.27 12.68 -22.79
N LEU A 52 -21.94 12.64 -22.75
CA LEU A 52 -21.10 13.57 -23.52
C LEU A 52 -21.20 13.32 -25.02
N LEU A 53 -21.35 12.07 -25.46
CA LEU A 53 -21.59 11.73 -26.87
C LEU A 53 -22.96 12.24 -27.35
N GLU A 54 -24.00 12.15 -26.51
CA GLU A 54 -25.31 12.73 -26.81
C GLU A 54 -25.23 14.27 -26.90
N LEU A 55 -24.64 14.92 -25.90
CA LEU A 55 -24.44 16.38 -25.90
C LEU A 55 -23.62 16.86 -27.11
N LYS A 56 -22.65 16.06 -27.56
CA LYS A 56 -21.86 16.39 -28.75
C LYS A 56 -22.66 16.38 -30.03
N LYS A 57 -23.69 15.48 -30.12
CA LYS A 57 -24.64 15.48 -31.25
C LYS A 57 -25.58 16.69 -31.22
N GLU A 58 -25.98 17.12 -30.03
CA GLU A 58 -26.85 18.27 -29.82
C GLU A 58 -26.10 19.62 -29.99
N LYS A 59 -24.81 19.64 -29.61
CA LYS A 59 -23.97 20.85 -29.60
C LYS A 59 -22.66 20.61 -30.37
N SER A 60 -22.31 21.52 -31.27
CA SER A 60 -21.11 21.41 -32.09
C SER A 60 -19.80 21.44 -31.28
N LYS A 61 -19.78 22.10 -30.11
CA LYS A 61 -18.59 22.26 -29.27
C LYS A 61 -18.92 22.04 -27.78
N LEU A 62 -18.12 21.19 -27.14
CA LEU A 62 -18.07 21.02 -25.69
C LEU A 62 -16.74 21.61 -25.19
N SER A 63 -16.77 22.48 -24.16
CA SER A 63 -15.61 23.23 -23.66
C SER A 63 -15.04 22.70 -22.34
N LYS A 64 -15.92 22.20 -21.47
CA LYS A 64 -15.52 21.72 -20.13
C LYS A 64 -14.63 20.48 -20.25
N LYS A 65 -13.43 20.53 -19.69
CA LYS A 65 -12.48 19.43 -19.63
C LYS A 65 -12.97 18.32 -18.70
N VAL A 66 -12.75 17.08 -19.12
CA VAL A 66 -13.05 15.88 -18.33
C VAL A 66 -11.80 15.00 -18.32
N TYR A 67 -11.22 14.84 -17.16
CA TYR A 67 -10.11 13.94 -16.91
C TYR A 67 -10.65 12.63 -16.33
N ILE A 68 -10.11 11.50 -16.79
CA ILE A 68 -10.41 10.18 -16.23
C ILE A 68 -9.09 9.63 -15.71
N ILE A 69 -9.00 9.44 -14.39
CA ILE A 69 -7.77 8.95 -13.78
C ILE A 69 -7.98 7.57 -13.15
N SER A 70 -7.01 6.68 -13.38
CA SER A 70 -6.92 5.39 -12.72
C SER A 70 -5.61 5.30 -11.94
N SER A 71 -5.68 4.91 -10.67
CA SER A 71 -4.47 4.69 -9.86
C SER A 71 -3.94 3.30 -10.10
N ASP A 72 -2.70 3.20 -10.59
CA ASP A 72 -1.94 1.97 -10.65
C ASP A 72 -0.92 1.96 -9.51
N THR A 73 -1.08 1.01 -8.60
CA THR A 73 -0.17 0.83 -7.46
C THR A 73 1.13 0.13 -7.82
N MET A 74 1.32 -0.25 -9.09
CA MET A 74 2.40 -1.08 -9.63
C MET A 74 2.46 -2.52 -9.04
N VAL A 75 1.47 -2.88 -8.23
CA VAL A 75 1.28 -4.22 -7.66
C VAL A 75 -0.19 -4.68 -7.79
N GLU A 76 -0.92 -4.13 -8.75
CA GLU A 76 -2.26 -4.62 -9.09
C GLU A 76 -2.17 -6.02 -9.74
N THR A 77 -3.25 -6.78 -9.64
CA THR A 77 -3.31 -8.08 -10.31
C THR A 77 -3.13 -7.89 -11.83
N PRO A 78 -2.23 -8.64 -12.50
CA PRO A 78 -1.89 -8.41 -13.91
C PRO A 78 -3.07 -8.31 -14.88
N MET A 79 -4.09 -9.13 -14.66
CA MET A 79 -5.31 -9.10 -15.48
C MET A 79 -6.06 -7.78 -15.34
N ILE A 80 -6.09 -7.23 -14.13
CA ILE A 80 -6.82 -6.00 -13.83
C ILE A 80 -6.11 -4.81 -14.44
N ILE A 81 -4.79 -4.70 -14.29
CA ILE A 81 -4.05 -3.58 -14.90
C ILE A 81 -4.15 -3.59 -16.43
N ASN A 82 -4.05 -4.76 -17.07
CA ASN A 82 -4.22 -4.88 -18.52
C ASN A 82 -5.62 -4.42 -18.99
N THR A 83 -6.67 -4.72 -18.21
CA THR A 83 -8.03 -4.25 -18.50
C THR A 83 -8.15 -2.74 -18.33
N ILE A 84 -7.53 -2.18 -17.29
CA ILE A 84 -7.49 -0.73 -17.07
C ILE A 84 -6.77 -0.03 -18.23
N GLU A 85 -5.59 -0.51 -18.64
CA GLU A 85 -4.82 0.06 -19.75
C GLU A 85 -5.59 0.03 -21.07
N ARG A 86 -6.24 -1.11 -21.40
CA ARG A 86 -7.11 -1.22 -22.58
C ARG A 86 -8.26 -0.20 -22.52
N THR A 87 -8.88 -0.04 -21.35
CA THR A 87 -9.98 0.93 -21.17
C THR A 87 -9.52 2.36 -21.34
N ILE A 88 -8.41 2.77 -20.70
CA ILE A 88 -7.85 4.11 -20.82
C ILE A 88 -7.50 4.46 -22.28
N ASN A 89 -6.85 3.53 -22.99
CA ASN A 89 -6.52 3.68 -24.41
C ASN A 89 -7.78 3.76 -25.29
N GLY A 90 -8.80 2.94 -24.99
CA GLY A 90 -10.08 2.94 -25.68
C GLY A 90 -10.83 4.27 -25.51
N ILE A 91 -10.89 4.79 -24.29
CA ILE A 91 -11.51 6.10 -23.98
C ILE A 91 -10.80 7.23 -24.74
N ASN A 92 -9.47 7.28 -24.74
CA ASN A 92 -8.70 8.30 -25.45
C ASN A 92 -8.93 8.22 -26.98
N SER A 93 -9.00 7.00 -27.53
CA SER A 93 -9.30 6.80 -28.96
C SER A 93 -10.72 7.27 -29.30
N LEU A 94 -11.70 6.95 -28.46
CA LEU A 94 -13.09 7.43 -28.60
C LEU A 94 -13.17 8.95 -28.53
N ALA A 95 -12.51 9.55 -27.54
CA ALA A 95 -12.49 10.99 -27.33
C ALA A 95 -11.91 11.71 -28.56
N LYS A 96 -10.79 11.24 -29.08
CA LYS A 96 -10.17 11.78 -30.30
C LYS A 96 -11.09 11.67 -31.51
N LYS A 97 -11.70 10.49 -31.73
CA LYS A 97 -12.61 10.23 -32.87
C LYS A 97 -13.82 11.15 -32.87
N ASN A 98 -14.37 11.48 -31.70
CA ASN A 98 -15.59 12.28 -31.54
C ASN A 98 -15.32 13.74 -31.16
N ASN A 99 -14.07 14.18 -31.11
CA ASN A 99 -13.66 15.52 -30.65
C ASN A 99 -14.31 15.87 -29.28
N LEU A 100 -14.24 14.94 -28.32
CA LEU A 100 -14.67 15.16 -26.94
C LEU A 100 -13.53 15.81 -26.13
N PRO A 101 -13.80 16.72 -25.20
CA PRO A 101 -12.79 17.30 -24.32
C PRO A 101 -12.46 16.35 -23.14
N VAL A 102 -12.20 15.08 -23.46
CA VAL A 102 -11.95 14.00 -22.51
C VAL A 102 -10.52 13.51 -22.67
N GLU A 103 -9.82 13.36 -21.54
CA GLU A 103 -8.48 12.82 -21.46
C GLU A 103 -8.42 11.77 -20.35
N ALA A 104 -7.95 10.57 -20.66
CA ALA A 104 -7.81 9.48 -19.69
C ALA A 104 -6.34 9.14 -19.47
N SER A 105 -5.95 8.97 -18.21
CA SER A 105 -4.57 8.68 -17.82
C SER A 105 -4.48 7.73 -16.62
N ILE A 106 -3.31 7.10 -16.47
CA ILE A 106 -2.98 6.28 -15.31
C ILE A 106 -2.01 7.08 -14.45
N VAL A 107 -2.37 7.28 -13.17
CA VAL A 107 -1.51 7.91 -12.17
C VAL A 107 -0.79 6.83 -11.36
N ARG A 108 0.50 7.02 -11.14
CA ARG A 108 1.39 6.08 -10.44
C ARG A 108 2.14 6.80 -9.34
N PRO A 109 2.50 6.10 -8.24
CA PRO A 109 3.45 6.64 -7.29
C PRO A 109 4.84 6.79 -7.93
N ASP A 110 5.63 7.72 -7.42
CA ASP A 110 7.06 7.77 -7.73
C ASP A 110 7.74 6.48 -7.22
N TYR A 111 8.82 6.01 -7.84
CA TYR A 111 9.43 4.71 -7.53
C TYR A 111 9.90 4.60 -6.08
N ASP A 112 10.42 5.68 -5.50
CA ASP A 112 10.80 5.75 -4.07
C ASP A 112 9.60 5.64 -3.10
N ARG A 113 8.38 5.89 -3.60
CA ARG A 113 7.10 5.81 -2.87
C ARG A 113 6.35 4.51 -3.16
N GLY A 114 6.82 3.72 -4.12
CA GLY A 114 6.22 2.46 -4.55
C GLY A 114 6.19 1.39 -3.45
N PHE A 115 5.47 0.29 -3.70
CA PHE A 115 5.29 -0.79 -2.74
C PHE A 115 6.62 -1.44 -2.35
N TRP A 116 7.45 -1.77 -3.36
CA TRP A 116 8.69 -2.48 -3.13
C TRP A 116 9.76 -1.61 -2.47
N ALA A 117 9.85 -0.34 -2.82
CA ALA A 117 10.74 0.61 -2.16
C ALA A 117 10.43 0.74 -0.66
N ASN A 118 9.14 0.73 -0.29
CA ASN A 118 8.76 0.81 1.13
C ASN A 118 8.92 -0.54 1.85
N LEU A 119 8.43 -1.65 1.27
CA LEU A 119 8.48 -2.95 1.92
C LEU A 119 9.91 -3.52 1.94
N ILE A 120 10.53 -3.64 0.76
CA ILE A 120 11.85 -4.25 0.59
C ILE A 120 12.96 -3.23 0.82
N GLY A 121 12.83 -2.02 0.28
CA GLY A 121 13.83 -0.97 0.42
C GLY A 121 13.96 -0.45 1.86
N ARG A 122 12.87 0.03 2.46
CA ARG A 122 12.85 0.60 3.83
C ARG A 122 12.55 -0.42 4.93
N GLY A 123 12.08 -1.61 4.57
CA GLY A 123 11.68 -2.63 5.55
C GLY A 123 10.37 -2.34 6.27
N TYR A 124 9.47 -1.55 5.69
CA TYR A 124 8.17 -1.29 6.32
C TYR A 124 7.43 -2.60 6.60
N PRO A 125 6.67 -2.67 7.71
CA PRO A 125 5.83 -3.83 7.97
C PRO A 125 4.83 -4.04 6.83
N CYS A 126 4.53 -5.30 6.52
CA CYS A 126 3.45 -5.60 5.59
C CYS A 126 2.15 -4.92 6.03
N PRO A 127 1.36 -4.34 5.10
CA PRO A 127 0.12 -3.66 5.44
C PRO A 127 -0.84 -4.55 6.24
N ASN A 128 -1.50 -3.96 7.23
CA ASN A 128 -2.53 -4.61 8.04
C ASN A 128 -3.75 -3.70 8.21
N GLN A 129 -4.74 -4.10 8.99
CA GLN A 129 -5.99 -3.34 9.14
C GLN A 129 -5.79 -1.96 9.77
N THR A 130 -4.80 -1.80 10.65
CA THR A 130 -4.53 -0.55 11.36
C THR A 130 -3.42 0.28 10.72
N PHE A 131 -2.56 -0.33 9.90
CA PHE A 131 -1.43 0.34 9.27
C PHE A 131 -1.43 0.10 7.75
N ARG A 132 -2.12 0.98 7.02
CA ARG A 132 -2.35 0.91 5.57
C ARG A 132 -1.55 1.96 4.81
N TRP A 133 -0.27 2.06 5.08
CA TRP A 133 0.64 3.02 4.41
C TRP A 133 0.58 2.95 2.87
N CYS A 134 0.24 1.77 2.33
CA CYS A 134 0.11 1.57 0.89
C CYS A 134 -1.06 2.36 0.28
N THR A 135 -2.19 2.52 0.99
CA THR A 135 -3.33 3.29 0.48
C THR A 135 -2.97 4.76 0.30
N ASP A 136 -2.32 5.35 1.31
CA ASP A 136 -1.96 6.76 1.29
C ASP A 136 -0.93 7.05 0.19
N ARG A 137 0.15 6.26 0.13
CA ARG A 137 1.29 6.52 -0.76
C ARG A 137 1.04 6.14 -2.21
N MET A 138 0.27 5.07 -2.46
CA MET A 138 0.15 4.53 -3.82
C MET A 138 -1.18 4.86 -4.50
N LYS A 139 -2.22 5.24 -3.75
CA LYS A 139 -3.53 5.58 -4.32
C LYS A 139 -3.90 7.05 -4.08
N ILE A 140 -3.87 7.51 -2.82
CA ILE A 140 -4.34 8.85 -2.47
C ILE A 140 -3.37 9.91 -2.95
N GLU A 141 -2.08 9.78 -2.64
CA GLU A 141 -1.07 10.78 -2.98
C GLU A 141 -0.93 11.03 -4.50
N PRO A 142 -0.83 10.01 -5.38
CA PRO A 142 -0.79 10.24 -6.83
C PRO A 142 -2.06 10.90 -7.38
N ALA A 143 -3.24 10.50 -6.87
CA ALA A 143 -4.51 11.10 -7.27
C ALA A 143 -4.63 12.55 -6.81
N ASN A 144 -4.18 12.86 -5.58
CA ASN A 144 -4.15 14.22 -5.06
C ASN A 144 -3.19 15.10 -5.86
N LYS A 145 -1.97 14.62 -6.15
CA LYS A 145 -0.99 15.34 -6.98
C LYS A 145 -1.57 15.71 -8.36
N PHE A 146 -2.29 14.78 -8.98
CA PHE A 146 -3.00 15.06 -10.22
C PHE A 146 -4.10 16.11 -10.04
N THR A 147 -4.94 15.95 -9.02
CA THR A 147 -6.05 16.88 -8.74
C THR A 147 -5.53 18.28 -8.43
N GLU A 148 -4.46 18.40 -7.66
CA GLU A 148 -3.79 19.68 -7.35
C GLU A 148 -3.24 20.36 -8.60
N SER A 149 -2.70 19.59 -9.55
CA SER A 149 -2.25 20.16 -10.84
C SER A 149 -3.42 20.75 -11.64
N VAL A 150 -4.57 20.08 -11.66
CA VAL A 150 -5.78 20.58 -12.32
C VAL A 150 -6.34 21.81 -11.59
N ILE A 151 -6.39 21.80 -10.27
CA ILE A 151 -6.83 22.98 -9.48
C ILE A 151 -5.86 24.15 -9.71
N GLY A 152 -4.55 23.89 -9.79
CA GLY A 152 -3.55 24.92 -10.09
C GLY A 152 -3.76 25.59 -11.44
N GLU A 153 -4.26 24.86 -12.45
CA GLU A 153 -4.55 25.38 -13.79
C GLU A 153 -5.91 26.10 -13.89
N TYR A 154 -6.96 25.54 -13.24
CA TYR A 154 -8.35 25.99 -13.42
C TYR A 154 -8.95 26.68 -12.20
N GLY A 155 -8.29 26.67 -11.05
CA GLY A 155 -8.76 27.25 -9.78
C GLY A 155 -9.63 26.31 -8.95
N GLU A 156 -10.46 25.49 -9.57
CA GLU A 156 -11.38 24.55 -8.93
C GLU A 156 -11.47 23.24 -9.74
N ALA A 157 -11.93 22.15 -9.12
CA ALA A 157 -12.21 20.89 -9.79
C ALA A 157 -13.42 20.18 -9.17
N VAL A 158 -14.11 19.35 -9.98
CA VAL A 158 -15.16 18.43 -9.49
C VAL A 158 -14.67 17.00 -9.64
N MET A 159 -14.49 16.32 -8.50
CA MET A 159 -14.21 14.88 -8.46
C MET A 159 -15.51 14.10 -8.69
N ILE A 160 -15.47 13.14 -9.61
CA ILE A 160 -16.60 12.25 -9.88
C ILE A 160 -16.26 10.84 -9.45
N LEU A 161 -17.08 10.28 -8.57
CA LEU A 161 -16.85 8.97 -7.98
C LEU A 161 -18.03 8.05 -8.22
N GLY A 162 -17.72 6.80 -8.61
CA GLY A 162 -18.69 5.73 -8.73
C GLY A 162 -19.04 5.11 -7.37
N VAL A 163 -19.54 5.92 -6.43
CA VAL A 163 -19.96 5.46 -5.10
C VAL A 163 -21.49 5.37 -5.04
N ARG A 164 -21.99 4.40 -4.27
CA ARG A 164 -23.43 4.12 -4.11
C ARG A 164 -23.79 4.08 -2.62
N GLU A 165 -25.03 4.45 -2.30
CA GLU A 165 -25.60 4.21 -0.98
C GLU A 165 -25.79 2.71 -0.73
N GLY A 166 -25.65 2.30 0.53
CA GLY A 166 -25.78 0.90 0.94
C GLY A 166 -24.59 0.01 0.61
N GLU A 167 -23.45 0.58 0.16
CA GLU A 167 -22.24 -0.19 -0.11
C GLU A 167 -21.51 -0.59 1.19
N SER A 168 -21.45 0.30 2.16
CA SER A 168 -20.99 0.01 3.53
C SER A 168 -21.36 1.14 4.49
N ASN A 169 -21.62 0.79 5.75
CA ASN A 169 -21.98 1.77 6.80
C ASN A 169 -20.94 2.89 6.97
N SER A 170 -19.65 2.62 6.75
CA SER A 170 -18.61 3.64 6.83
C SER A 170 -18.64 4.61 5.65
N ARG A 171 -18.96 4.14 4.44
CA ARG A 171 -19.08 4.98 3.25
C ARG A 171 -20.34 5.81 3.29
N ASP A 172 -21.44 5.23 3.73
CA ASP A 172 -22.73 5.93 3.86
C ASP A 172 -22.60 7.12 4.82
N ARG A 173 -21.93 6.94 5.98
CA ARG A 173 -21.63 8.03 6.92
C ARG A 173 -20.77 9.14 6.29
N VAL A 174 -19.79 8.79 5.48
CA VAL A 174 -18.96 9.78 4.78
C VAL A 174 -19.80 10.55 3.76
N LEU A 175 -20.65 9.87 2.99
CA LEU A 175 -21.55 10.50 2.03
C LEU A 175 -22.52 11.46 2.73
N GLU A 176 -23.12 11.07 3.84
CA GLU A 176 -24.03 11.90 4.64
C GLU A 176 -23.33 13.15 5.20
N ASN A 177 -22.16 12.98 5.83
CA ASN A 177 -21.44 14.08 6.48
C ASN A 177 -20.92 15.15 5.51
N HIS A 178 -20.70 14.80 4.24
CA HIS A 178 -20.15 15.72 3.23
C HIS A 178 -21.21 16.25 2.26
N THR A 179 -22.46 15.76 2.35
CA THR A 179 -23.57 16.25 1.53
C THR A 179 -23.88 17.72 1.87
N ILE A 180 -23.96 18.56 0.85
CA ILE A 180 -24.42 19.95 0.97
C ILE A 180 -25.91 19.96 0.69
N GLU A 181 -26.71 20.33 1.68
CA GLU A 181 -28.17 20.34 1.57
C GLU A 181 -28.63 21.22 0.39
N GLY A 182 -29.49 20.67 -0.45
CA GLY A 182 -30.01 21.34 -1.64
C GLY A 182 -29.04 21.49 -2.81
N LYS A 183 -27.82 20.88 -2.75
CA LYS A 183 -26.86 20.87 -3.85
C LYS A 183 -26.56 19.45 -4.34
N ASP A 184 -26.25 19.33 -5.63
CA ASP A 184 -25.84 18.07 -6.25
C ASP A 184 -24.40 17.65 -5.90
N PHE A 185 -23.63 18.53 -5.27
CA PHE A 185 -22.23 18.37 -4.93
C PHE A 185 -22.04 18.15 -3.44
N MET A 186 -21.01 17.38 -3.10
CA MET A 186 -20.48 17.21 -1.75
C MET A 186 -19.15 17.95 -1.63
N ARG A 187 -18.74 18.33 -0.42
CA ARG A 187 -17.40 18.87 -0.19
C ARG A 187 -16.36 17.74 -0.21
N HIS A 188 -15.20 18.01 -0.79
CA HIS A 188 -14.09 17.09 -0.66
C HIS A 188 -13.54 17.11 0.79
N THR A 189 -13.12 15.93 1.29
CA THR A 189 -12.72 15.77 2.70
C THR A 189 -11.45 16.54 3.08
N THR A 190 -10.50 16.68 2.15
CA THR A 190 -9.15 17.19 2.44
C THR A 190 -8.69 18.32 1.52
N GLN A 191 -9.30 18.50 0.35
CA GLN A 191 -8.90 19.51 -0.62
C GLN A 191 -9.89 20.68 -0.66
N ALA A 192 -9.40 21.86 -0.34
CA ALA A 192 -10.12 23.10 -0.62
C ALA A 192 -10.29 23.26 -2.14
N ASN A 193 -11.34 23.92 -2.61
CA ASN A 193 -11.64 24.14 -4.03
C ASN A 193 -11.88 22.83 -4.83
N SER A 194 -12.23 21.75 -4.15
CA SER A 194 -12.63 20.49 -4.77
C SER A 194 -14.01 20.07 -4.27
N TYR A 195 -14.87 19.72 -5.22
CA TYR A 195 -16.22 19.22 -4.96
C TYR A 195 -16.31 17.76 -5.39
N VAL A 196 -17.24 17.01 -4.83
CA VAL A 196 -17.47 15.61 -5.20
C VAL A 196 -18.87 15.46 -5.76
N PHE A 197 -19.01 14.79 -6.90
CA PHE A 197 -20.27 14.41 -7.51
C PHE A 197 -20.34 12.88 -7.68
N ALA A 198 -21.43 12.27 -7.22
CA ALA A 198 -21.67 10.84 -7.29
C ALA A 198 -22.91 10.57 -8.17
N PRO A 199 -22.74 10.39 -9.50
CA PRO A 199 -23.87 10.28 -10.42
C PRO A 199 -24.73 9.04 -10.18
N ILE A 200 -24.15 7.94 -9.72
CA ILE A 200 -24.82 6.65 -9.49
C ILE A 200 -25.13 6.40 -8.00
N ARG A 201 -25.17 7.44 -7.15
CA ARG A 201 -25.38 7.32 -5.70
C ARG A 201 -26.62 6.49 -5.35
N GLN A 202 -27.71 6.65 -6.12
CA GLN A 202 -28.99 5.99 -5.89
C GLN A 202 -29.14 4.62 -6.56
N PHE A 203 -28.14 4.18 -7.34
CA PHE A 203 -28.18 2.88 -8.01
C PHE A 203 -27.98 1.76 -7.00
N THR A 204 -28.78 0.70 -7.14
CA THR A 204 -28.51 -0.57 -6.46
C THR A 204 -27.39 -1.34 -7.18
N LYS A 205 -26.91 -2.43 -6.56
CA LYS A 205 -25.95 -3.35 -7.21
C LYS A 205 -26.52 -3.95 -8.50
N ASP A 206 -27.80 -4.29 -8.46
CA ASP A 206 -28.49 -4.91 -9.58
C ASP A 206 -28.70 -3.90 -10.72
N ASP A 207 -29.00 -2.63 -10.43
CA ASP A 207 -29.09 -1.57 -11.44
C ASP A 207 -27.77 -1.37 -12.18
N VAL A 208 -26.65 -1.40 -11.44
CA VAL A 208 -25.30 -1.28 -12.05
C VAL A 208 -25.06 -2.42 -13.03
N TRP A 209 -25.33 -3.68 -12.65
CA TRP A 209 -25.12 -4.81 -13.54
C TRP A 209 -26.10 -4.85 -14.71
N ASN A 210 -27.38 -4.54 -14.46
CA ASN A 210 -28.39 -4.45 -15.51
C ASN A 210 -28.00 -3.40 -16.55
N TYR A 211 -27.54 -2.22 -16.10
CA TYR A 211 -27.07 -1.19 -17.02
C TYR A 211 -25.85 -1.67 -17.84
N LEU A 212 -24.82 -2.20 -17.18
CA LEU A 212 -23.59 -2.62 -17.85
C LEU A 212 -23.83 -3.76 -18.86
N LEU A 213 -24.62 -4.76 -18.50
CA LEU A 213 -24.90 -5.90 -19.37
C LEU A 213 -25.85 -5.58 -20.51
N SER A 214 -26.77 -4.60 -20.33
CA SER A 214 -27.71 -4.16 -21.38
C SER A 214 -27.10 -3.13 -22.34
N ASN A 215 -25.96 -2.51 -22.00
CA ASN A 215 -25.38 -1.43 -22.78
C ASN A 215 -23.91 -1.74 -23.13
N LYS A 216 -23.61 -1.71 -24.42
CA LYS A 216 -22.21 -1.86 -24.87
C LYS A 216 -21.36 -0.70 -24.42
N SER A 217 -20.12 -0.99 -24.02
CA SER A 217 -19.16 0.03 -23.66
C SER A 217 -18.81 0.92 -24.87
N PRO A 218 -18.94 2.25 -24.77
CA PRO A 218 -18.70 3.16 -25.90
C PRO A 218 -17.25 3.19 -26.37
N TRP A 219 -16.29 2.79 -25.52
CA TRP A 219 -14.86 2.71 -25.85
C TRP A 219 -14.40 1.36 -26.34
N GLY A 220 -15.31 0.41 -26.61
CA GLY A 220 -15.03 -0.92 -27.13
C GLY A 220 -14.62 -1.94 -26.05
N GLY A 221 -14.80 -1.64 -24.78
CA GLY A 221 -14.64 -2.60 -23.69
C GLY A 221 -15.77 -3.62 -23.66
N ASP A 222 -15.52 -4.77 -23.05
CA ASP A 222 -16.50 -5.84 -22.86
C ASP A 222 -16.97 -5.89 -21.39
N ASN A 223 -18.24 -5.49 -21.19
CA ASN A 223 -18.86 -5.53 -19.86
C ASN A 223 -19.17 -6.97 -19.40
N GLU A 224 -19.32 -7.92 -20.33
CA GLU A 224 -19.46 -9.35 -20.00
C GLU A 224 -18.13 -9.92 -19.48
N GLU A 225 -16.99 -9.50 -20.06
CA GLU A 225 -15.66 -9.84 -19.54
C GLU A 225 -15.50 -9.32 -18.09
N LEU A 226 -15.93 -8.09 -17.82
CA LEU A 226 -15.94 -7.54 -16.47
C LEU A 226 -16.83 -8.36 -15.52
N PHE A 227 -18.03 -8.74 -15.96
CA PHE A 227 -18.93 -9.58 -15.17
C PHE A 227 -18.31 -10.95 -14.87
N LYS A 228 -17.67 -11.56 -15.87
CA LYS A 228 -16.95 -12.83 -15.72
C LYS A 228 -15.81 -12.72 -14.71
N LEU A 229 -15.02 -11.65 -14.74
CA LEU A 229 -13.97 -11.40 -13.74
C LEU A 229 -14.55 -11.38 -12.31
N TYR A 230 -15.71 -10.77 -12.12
CA TYR A 230 -16.38 -10.80 -10.81
C TYR A 230 -16.86 -12.20 -10.43
N SER A 231 -17.44 -12.93 -11.36
CA SER A 231 -17.90 -14.31 -11.13
C SER A 231 -16.73 -15.25 -10.83
N ASP A 232 -15.64 -15.16 -11.55
CA ASP A 232 -14.44 -15.98 -11.36
C ASP A 232 -13.74 -15.67 -10.03
N SER A 233 -13.77 -14.42 -9.58
CA SER A 233 -13.22 -14.03 -8.27
C SER A 233 -14.03 -14.56 -7.08
N LEU A 234 -15.29 -14.93 -7.30
CA LEU A 234 -16.22 -15.43 -6.28
C LEU A 234 -16.38 -16.95 -6.30
N SER A 235 -15.53 -17.68 -7.04
CA SER A 235 -15.66 -19.10 -7.28
C SER A 235 -15.94 -19.91 -6.00
N GLY A 236 -17.14 -20.48 -5.92
CA GLY A 236 -17.66 -21.25 -4.78
C GLY A 236 -18.73 -20.55 -3.95
N GLU A 237 -18.97 -19.26 -4.17
CA GLU A 237 -20.18 -18.55 -3.72
C GLU A 237 -21.09 -18.37 -4.93
N GLU A 238 -22.40 -18.55 -4.77
CA GLU A 238 -23.39 -18.48 -5.86
C GLU A 238 -23.28 -17.15 -6.65
N CYS A 239 -23.61 -17.22 -7.95
CA CYS A 239 -23.63 -16.08 -8.85
C CYS A 239 -24.29 -14.85 -8.19
N PRO A 240 -23.70 -13.64 -8.25
CA PRO A 240 -24.24 -12.43 -7.61
C PRO A 240 -25.70 -12.11 -7.96
N ILE A 241 -26.20 -12.62 -9.10
CA ILE A 241 -27.56 -12.44 -9.60
C ILE A 241 -28.54 -13.52 -9.06
N MET A 242 -28.02 -14.69 -8.62
CA MET A 242 -28.83 -15.82 -8.17
C MET A 242 -28.96 -15.96 -6.64
N MET A 243 -28.41 -15.04 -5.87
CA MET A 243 -28.48 -15.10 -4.40
C MET A 243 -29.89 -14.78 -3.89
N SER A 244 -30.37 -15.57 -2.92
CA SER A 244 -31.62 -15.27 -2.21
C SER A 244 -31.51 -13.94 -1.42
N GLU A 245 -32.66 -13.32 -1.12
CA GLU A 245 -32.69 -12.07 -0.33
C GLU A 245 -32.07 -12.22 1.08
N GLU A 246 -32.07 -13.45 1.64
CA GLU A 246 -31.46 -13.74 2.94
C GLU A 246 -29.92 -13.88 2.84
N ASP A 247 -29.40 -14.41 1.74
CA ASP A 247 -27.97 -14.54 1.48
C ASP A 247 -27.36 -13.21 1.07
N LYS A 248 -28.10 -12.34 0.37
CA LYS A 248 -27.69 -10.96 0.06
C LYS A 248 -27.40 -10.13 1.32
N LYS A 249 -28.09 -10.40 2.45
CA LYS A 249 -27.85 -9.72 3.74
C LYS A 249 -26.61 -10.20 4.46
N LYS A 250 -26.11 -11.40 4.18
CA LYS A 250 -24.93 -12.01 4.83
C LYS A 250 -23.63 -11.76 4.06
N THR A 251 -23.70 -11.52 2.76
CA THR A 251 -22.55 -11.19 1.91
C THR A 251 -22.32 -9.68 1.88
N THR A 252 -21.43 -9.22 2.73
CA THR A 252 -20.94 -7.85 2.60
C THR A 252 -20.22 -7.70 1.27
N CYS A 253 -20.59 -6.69 0.46
CA CYS A 253 -19.98 -6.31 -0.83
C CYS A 253 -18.44 -6.08 -0.77
N GLY A 254 -17.81 -6.32 0.38
CA GLY A 254 -16.38 -6.18 0.64
C GLY A 254 -15.52 -7.38 0.25
N ASN A 255 -16.10 -8.50 -0.15
CA ASN A 255 -15.37 -9.75 -0.37
C ASN A 255 -14.81 -9.92 -1.79
N SER A 256 -15.36 -9.24 -2.80
CA SER A 256 -14.87 -9.25 -4.17
C SER A 256 -14.26 -7.90 -4.54
N ARG A 257 -13.10 -7.58 -4.00
CA ARG A 257 -12.36 -6.37 -4.39
C ARG A 257 -11.18 -6.81 -5.25
N PHE A 258 -11.17 -6.36 -6.49
CA PHE A 258 -9.94 -6.31 -7.25
C PHE A 258 -8.99 -5.37 -6.52
N GLY A 259 -7.81 -5.87 -6.20
CA GLY A 259 -6.82 -5.10 -5.44
C GLY A 259 -5.41 -5.57 -5.76
N CYS A 260 -4.47 -5.03 -5.00
CA CYS A 260 -3.07 -5.41 -5.10
C CYS A 260 -2.92 -6.90 -4.74
N TRP A 261 -2.27 -7.68 -5.61
CA TRP A 261 -2.06 -9.11 -5.38
C TRP A 261 -1.19 -9.41 -4.15
N VAL A 262 -0.43 -8.41 -3.68
CA VAL A 262 0.42 -8.49 -2.47
C VAL A 262 -0.31 -8.11 -1.17
N CYS A 263 -1.63 -7.92 -1.20
CA CYS A 263 -2.38 -7.37 -0.07
C CYS A 263 -2.40 -8.32 1.12
N THR A 264 -1.77 -7.91 2.23
CA THR A 264 -1.72 -8.64 3.52
C THR A 264 -2.69 -8.10 4.57
N VAL A 265 -3.53 -7.12 4.22
CA VAL A 265 -4.58 -6.56 5.10
C VAL A 265 -5.63 -7.61 5.44
N VAL A 266 -5.94 -8.49 4.48
CA VAL A 266 -6.86 -9.63 4.65
C VAL A 266 -6.05 -10.92 4.88
N SER A 267 -6.63 -11.86 5.63
CA SER A 267 -5.97 -13.15 5.91
C SER A 267 -5.85 -14.02 4.67
N GLU A 268 -6.84 -13.99 3.79
CA GLU A 268 -6.92 -14.73 2.54
C GLU A 268 -7.27 -13.79 1.39
N ASP A 269 -6.59 -13.93 0.26
CA ASP A 269 -6.98 -13.26 -0.98
C ASP A 269 -8.01 -14.13 -1.73
N LYS A 270 -9.28 -13.83 -1.49
CA LYS A 270 -10.39 -14.57 -2.10
C LYS A 270 -10.41 -14.40 -3.62
N SER A 271 -10.04 -13.23 -4.14
CA SER A 271 -10.06 -12.96 -5.57
C SER A 271 -9.02 -13.76 -6.32
N LEU A 272 -7.75 -13.76 -5.87
CA LEU A 272 -6.71 -14.61 -6.46
C LEU A 272 -7.05 -16.10 -6.34
N THR A 273 -7.53 -16.52 -5.15
CA THR A 273 -7.97 -17.91 -4.93
C THR A 273 -9.11 -18.28 -5.89
N GLY A 274 -10.06 -17.37 -6.10
CA GLY A 274 -11.16 -17.54 -7.04
C GLY A 274 -10.68 -17.72 -8.46
N PHE A 275 -9.84 -16.85 -8.97
CA PHE A 275 -9.25 -16.95 -10.32
C PHE A 275 -8.50 -18.25 -10.53
N ILE A 276 -7.73 -18.72 -9.55
CA ILE A 276 -7.00 -19.99 -9.65
C ILE A 276 -7.98 -21.17 -9.70
N ARG A 277 -9.06 -21.16 -8.92
CA ARG A 277 -10.11 -22.18 -8.96
C ARG A 277 -10.89 -22.18 -10.27
N SER A 278 -11.09 -21.04 -10.90
CA SER A 278 -11.72 -20.93 -12.22
C SER A 278 -10.80 -21.31 -13.39
N GLY A 279 -9.58 -21.77 -13.11
CA GLY A 279 -8.64 -22.30 -14.09
C GLY A 279 -7.48 -21.37 -14.45
N ILE A 280 -7.35 -20.20 -13.85
CA ILE A 280 -6.24 -19.26 -14.10
C ILE A 280 -5.05 -19.62 -13.21
N THR A 281 -4.50 -20.81 -13.41
CA THR A 281 -3.51 -21.45 -12.54
C THR A 281 -2.16 -20.72 -12.45
N TRP A 282 -1.80 -19.97 -13.50
CA TRP A 282 -0.54 -19.22 -13.55
C TRP A 282 -0.43 -18.10 -12.47
N LEU A 283 -1.55 -17.73 -11.84
CA LEU A 283 -1.57 -16.78 -10.70
C LEU A 283 -1.12 -17.43 -9.38
N LYS A 284 -0.99 -18.78 -9.33
CA LYS A 284 -0.63 -19.48 -8.09
C LYS A 284 0.69 -18.99 -7.46
N PRO A 285 1.79 -18.77 -8.20
CA PRO A 285 3.03 -18.25 -7.63
C PRO A 285 2.85 -16.88 -6.93
N LEU A 286 1.98 -16.02 -7.46
CA LEU A 286 1.65 -14.71 -6.84
C LEU A 286 0.94 -14.92 -5.50
N LEU A 287 -0.05 -15.83 -5.45
CA LEU A 287 -0.76 -16.17 -4.22
C LEU A 287 0.18 -16.78 -3.18
N ASP A 288 1.07 -17.68 -3.59
CA ASP A 288 2.05 -18.32 -2.71
C ASP A 288 3.02 -17.28 -2.11
N TYR A 289 3.54 -16.36 -2.92
CA TYR A 289 4.39 -15.26 -2.44
C TYR A 289 3.63 -14.34 -1.47
N ARG A 290 2.41 -13.94 -1.81
CA ARG A 290 1.55 -13.13 -0.94
C ARG A 290 1.29 -13.82 0.40
N ASN A 291 0.98 -15.11 0.39
CA ASN A 291 0.72 -15.88 1.61
C ASN A 291 1.99 -16.01 2.46
N TRP A 292 3.15 -16.15 1.82
CA TRP A 292 4.42 -16.11 2.52
C TRP A 292 4.67 -14.73 3.17
N LEU A 293 4.44 -13.62 2.46
CA LEU A 293 4.51 -12.27 3.06
C LEU A 293 3.59 -12.14 4.28
N TYR A 294 2.36 -12.67 4.18
CA TYR A 294 1.42 -12.67 5.30
C TYR A 294 1.94 -13.49 6.49
N SER A 295 2.59 -14.62 6.25
CA SER A 295 3.11 -15.49 7.31
C SER A 295 4.26 -14.86 8.09
N ILE A 296 5.09 -14.05 7.44
CA ILE A 296 6.24 -13.39 8.08
C ILE A 296 5.92 -12.00 8.64
N ARG A 297 4.72 -11.47 8.37
CA ARG A 297 4.33 -10.09 8.73
C ARG A 297 4.58 -9.75 10.18
N ASP A 298 4.21 -10.66 11.06
CA ASP A 298 4.25 -10.49 12.52
C ASP A 298 5.33 -11.41 13.15
N ASP A 299 6.25 -11.95 12.35
CA ASP A 299 7.37 -12.77 12.81
C ASP A 299 8.42 -11.89 13.48
N GLU A 300 8.59 -12.09 14.79
CA GLU A 300 9.49 -11.28 15.61
C GLU A 300 10.96 -11.44 15.23
N ASP A 301 11.37 -12.63 14.75
CA ASP A 301 12.78 -12.89 14.38
C ASP A 301 13.14 -12.24 13.04
N LYS A 302 12.14 -11.84 12.25
CA LYS A 302 12.33 -11.15 10.97
C LYS A 302 12.26 -9.63 11.08
N ARG A 303 12.01 -9.13 12.28
CA ARG A 303 11.78 -7.71 12.54
C ARG A 303 12.80 -7.17 13.53
N MET A 304 13.33 -5.98 13.24
CA MET A 304 14.11 -5.21 14.19
C MET A 304 13.27 -4.93 15.44
N LYS A 305 13.90 -4.82 16.62
CA LYS A 305 13.25 -4.49 17.88
C LYS A 305 13.38 -2.99 18.22
N ARG A 306 13.64 -2.18 17.20
CA ARG A 306 13.70 -0.72 17.28
C ARG A 306 13.02 -0.09 16.06
N ARG A 307 12.60 1.13 16.18
CA ARG A 307 12.06 1.91 15.06
C ARG A 307 13.16 2.25 14.04
N ALA A 308 12.77 2.71 12.85
CA ALA A 308 13.70 3.16 11.81
C ALA A 308 14.65 4.29 12.28
N ASN A 309 14.22 5.10 13.26
CA ASN A 309 15.03 6.15 13.88
C ASN A 309 15.92 5.66 15.03
N GLY A 310 16.08 4.34 15.20
CA GLY A 310 16.92 3.73 16.24
C GLY A 310 16.26 3.65 17.64
N SER A 311 15.11 4.29 17.88
CA SER A 311 14.50 4.28 19.21
C SER A 311 13.81 2.96 19.53
N ILE A 312 13.99 2.51 20.76
CA ILE A 312 13.23 1.40 21.36
C ILE A 312 11.87 1.93 21.84
N TYR A 313 10.84 1.11 21.73
CA TYR A 313 9.52 1.41 22.28
C TYR A 313 8.85 0.13 22.78
N PHE A 314 7.90 0.29 23.69
CA PHE A 314 7.14 -0.80 24.27
C PHE A 314 5.68 -0.69 23.88
N CYS A 315 5.09 -1.83 23.49
CA CYS A 315 3.69 -1.96 23.13
C CYS A 315 2.90 -2.61 24.25
N LYS A 316 1.72 -2.07 24.55
CA LYS A 316 0.80 -2.66 25.53
C LYS A 316 0.40 -4.08 25.14
N ILE A 317 0.40 -4.99 26.11
CA ILE A 317 -0.03 -6.39 25.96
C ILE A 317 -1.41 -6.54 26.60
N ASN A 318 -2.27 -7.34 25.99
CA ASN A 318 -3.57 -7.67 26.54
C ASN A 318 -3.43 -8.72 27.66
N LYS A 319 -4.00 -8.42 28.85
CA LYS A 319 -4.14 -9.36 29.96
C LYS A 319 -5.52 -10.00 29.90
N LEU A 320 -5.58 -11.33 30.04
CA LEU A 320 -6.83 -12.07 30.15
C LEU A 320 -7.37 -12.02 31.58
N GLU A 321 -8.65 -12.35 31.78
CA GLU A 321 -9.31 -12.39 33.10
C GLU A 321 -8.62 -13.34 34.08
N ASN A 322 -8.05 -14.43 33.58
CA ASN A 322 -7.28 -15.40 34.38
C ASN A 322 -5.85 -14.91 34.72
N GLY A 323 -5.46 -13.71 34.31
CA GLY A 323 -4.14 -13.13 34.56
C GLY A 323 -3.07 -13.45 33.52
N ASP A 324 -3.33 -14.32 32.55
CA ASP A 324 -2.40 -14.66 31.46
C ASP A 324 -2.24 -13.47 30.51
N LEU A 325 -1.04 -13.33 29.91
CA LEU A 325 -0.75 -12.30 28.93
C LEU A 325 -0.83 -12.88 27.52
N VAL A 326 -1.42 -12.10 26.61
CA VAL A 326 -1.59 -12.51 25.20
C VAL A 326 -0.70 -11.69 24.30
N ILE A 327 0.32 -12.34 23.73
CA ILE A 327 1.19 -11.80 22.71
C ILE A 327 0.78 -12.40 21.36
N SER A 328 0.78 -11.58 20.29
CA SER A 328 0.58 -12.10 18.94
C SER A 328 1.73 -13.04 18.58
N ALA A 329 1.42 -14.30 18.33
CA ALA A 329 2.43 -15.29 17.95
C ALA A 329 2.75 -15.24 16.45
N LYS A 330 3.94 -15.76 16.10
CA LYS A 330 4.44 -15.95 14.74
C LYS A 330 3.36 -16.49 13.79
N GLY A 331 3.03 -15.72 12.75
CA GLY A 331 2.44 -16.16 11.48
C GLY A 331 1.17 -17.03 11.48
N ASN A 332 0.77 -17.56 12.59
CA ASN A 332 -0.42 -18.39 12.78
C ASN A 332 -1.37 -17.75 13.80
N ARG A 333 -2.66 -17.95 13.62
CA ARG A 333 -3.75 -17.44 14.47
C ARG A 333 -3.67 -17.83 15.96
N SER A 334 -2.68 -18.62 16.37
CA SER A 334 -2.42 -18.97 17.76
C SER A 334 -1.73 -17.79 18.45
N LYS A 335 -2.42 -17.21 19.39
CA LYS A 335 -1.86 -16.20 20.30
C LYS A 335 -0.85 -16.90 21.20
N ASN A 336 0.38 -16.37 21.32
CA ASN A 336 1.29 -16.85 22.33
C ASN A 336 0.78 -16.38 23.70
N ILE A 337 0.53 -17.31 24.58
CA ILE A 337 0.03 -17.05 25.92
C ILE A 337 1.20 -17.19 26.88
N ILE A 338 1.47 -16.14 27.65
CA ILE A 338 2.47 -16.14 28.71
C ILE A 338 1.75 -16.30 30.03
N LYS A 339 2.11 -17.33 30.77
CA LYS A 339 1.53 -17.68 32.07
C LYS A 339 2.50 -17.37 33.19
N ASN A 340 1.98 -16.92 34.30
CA ASN A 340 2.74 -16.86 35.55
C ASN A 340 2.64 -18.22 36.26
N LEU A 341 3.74 -18.95 36.29
CA LEU A 341 3.85 -20.23 36.99
C LEU A 341 4.78 -20.04 38.20
N ASN A 342 4.22 -19.97 39.40
CA ASN A 342 4.96 -19.82 40.66
C ASN A 342 5.94 -18.63 40.68
N GLY A 343 5.57 -17.49 40.08
CA GLY A 343 6.40 -16.29 40.01
C GLY A 343 7.27 -16.19 38.76
N GLU A 344 7.38 -17.24 37.97
CA GLU A 344 8.06 -17.23 36.67
C GLU A 344 7.06 -17.06 35.51
N TRP A 345 7.38 -16.20 34.57
CA TRP A 345 6.57 -15.98 33.38
C TRP A 345 7.09 -16.85 32.23
N VAL A 346 6.26 -17.77 31.74
CA VAL A 346 6.63 -18.79 30.74
C VAL A 346 5.61 -18.77 29.61
N ASP A 347 6.08 -18.78 28.35
CA ASP A 347 5.23 -18.82 27.19
C ASP A 347 4.78 -20.25 26.83
N SER A 348 3.92 -20.37 25.82
CA SER A 348 3.39 -21.66 25.34
C SER A 348 4.47 -22.61 24.82
N PHE A 349 5.70 -22.14 24.61
CA PHE A 349 6.84 -22.93 24.13
C PHE A 349 7.82 -23.28 25.26
N GLY A 350 7.51 -22.88 26.50
CA GLY A 350 8.38 -23.11 27.65
C GLY A 350 9.50 -22.07 27.81
N THR A 351 9.49 -21.00 27.04
CA THR A 351 10.51 -19.94 27.13
C THR A 351 10.21 -19.01 28.30
N LYS A 352 11.20 -18.76 29.14
CA LYS A 352 11.10 -17.82 30.26
C LYS A 352 11.21 -16.37 29.75
N TRP A 353 10.39 -15.51 30.32
CA TRP A 353 10.36 -14.09 30.03
C TRP A 353 10.90 -13.29 31.21
N ASN A 354 11.76 -12.32 30.94
CA ASN A 354 12.27 -11.38 31.94
C ASN A 354 11.22 -10.30 32.16
N VAL A 355 10.76 -10.16 33.41
CA VAL A 355 9.72 -9.20 33.76
C VAL A 355 10.31 -8.15 34.70
N PHE A 356 10.37 -6.90 34.22
CA PHE A 356 10.77 -5.75 35.00
C PHE A 356 9.53 -5.04 35.53
N VAL A 357 9.51 -4.68 36.84
CA VAL A 357 8.32 -4.17 37.51
C VAL A 357 8.60 -2.84 38.17
N GLY A 358 7.69 -1.86 37.99
CA GLY A 358 7.74 -0.58 38.66
C GLY A 358 8.02 0.61 37.73
N ASP A 359 8.21 1.78 38.31
CA ASP A 359 8.39 3.03 37.56
C ASP A 359 9.65 3.08 36.70
N LYS A 360 10.69 2.35 37.08
CA LYS A 360 11.95 2.23 36.33
C LYS A 360 12.03 1.00 35.42
N SER A 361 10.94 0.30 35.23
CA SER A 361 10.93 -0.95 34.45
C SER A 361 11.43 -0.80 32.99
N GLU A 362 11.22 0.37 32.37
CA GLU A 362 11.75 0.65 31.04
C GLU A 362 13.27 0.87 31.05
N GLU A 363 13.80 1.57 32.06
CA GLU A 363 15.23 1.80 32.23
C GLU A 363 15.95 0.48 32.53
N GLU A 364 15.43 -0.32 33.44
CA GLU A 364 15.97 -1.65 33.77
C GLU A 364 15.97 -2.60 32.57
N ALA A 365 14.92 -2.56 31.73
CA ALA A 365 14.85 -3.36 30.52
C ALA A 365 15.91 -2.91 29.49
N ARG A 366 16.15 -1.60 29.35
CA ARG A 366 17.20 -1.06 28.48
C ARG A 366 18.60 -1.46 28.98
N ASP A 367 18.83 -1.33 30.27
CA ASP A 367 20.10 -1.76 30.90
C ASP A 367 20.34 -3.26 30.72
N TYR A 368 19.30 -4.07 30.80
CA TYR A 368 19.40 -5.51 30.51
C TYR A 368 19.82 -5.79 29.07
N ILE A 369 19.24 -5.08 28.08
CA ILE A 369 19.60 -5.21 26.67
C ILE A 369 21.08 -4.88 26.47
N VAL A 370 21.55 -3.76 27.02
CA VAL A 370 22.93 -3.32 26.96
C VAL A 370 23.86 -4.34 27.61
N LYS A 371 23.57 -4.75 28.86
CA LYS A 371 24.40 -5.68 29.62
C LYS A 371 24.57 -7.05 28.95
N ASN A 372 23.58 -7.47 28.17
CA ASN A 372 23.61 -8.77 27.48
C ASN A 372 24.05 -8.66 26.00
N ASN A 373 24.49 -7.49 25.53
CA ASN A 373 24.93 -7.24 24.16
C ASN A 373 23.91 -7.69 23.11
N ILE A 374 22.62 -7.39 23.32
CA ILE A 374 21.54 -7.84 22.43
C ILE A 374 21.43 -6.90 21.24
N ASP A 375 21.66 -7.40 20.03
CA ASP A 375 21.53 -6.60 18.80
C ASP A 375 20.08 -6.54 18.30
N LEU A 376 19.39 -5.47 18.69
CA LEU A 376 18.01 -5.23 18.28
C LEU A 376 17.86 -4.92 16.78
N THR A 377 18.95 -4.67 16.04
CA THR A 377 18.92 -4.45 14.57
C THR A 377 18.91 -5.76 13.80
N LEU A 378 19.43 -6.84 14.37
CA LEU A 378 19.40 -8.17 13.78
C LEU A 378 18.10 -8.92 14.02
N GLY A 379 17.15 -8.32 14.74
CA GLY A 379 15.85 -8.93 15.04
C GLY A 379 15.89 -9.87 16.25
N GLU A 380 16.94 -9.82 17.07
CA GLU A 380 17.00 -10.57 18.32
C GLU A 380 15.80 -10.25 19.21
N ASN A 381 15.20 -11.29 19.80
CA ASN A 381 14.05 -11.14 20.68
C ASN A 381 14.42 -11.51 22.13
N PRO A 382 14.75 -10.51 22.96
CA PRO A 382 15.25 -10.76 24.33
C PRO A 382 14.17 -11.24 25.30
N LYS A 383 12.93 -11.52 24.89
CA LYS A 383 11.84 -11.98 25.76
C LYS A 383 11.67 -11.12 27.02
N ILE A 384 11.43 -9.84 26.80
CA ILE A 384 11.28 -8.84 27.86
C ILE A 384 9.83 -8.38 27.98
N ILE A 385 9.34 -8.32 29.22
CA ILE A 385 8.08 -7.66 29.58
C ILE A 385 8.38 -6.61 30.63
N ILE A 386 7.72 -5.45 30.52
CA ILE A 386 7.66 -4.49 31.60
C ILE A 386 6.24 -4.46 32.18
N LYS A 387 6.14 -4.45 33.52
CA LYS A 387 4.91 -4.29 34.27
C LYS A 387 4.93 -2.95 34.97
N LYS A 388 4.00 -2.04 34.60
CA LYS A 388 3.86 -0.73 35.25
C LYS A 388 3.07 -0.84 36.55
N VAL A 389 3.15 0.19 37.35
CA VAL A 389 2.49 0.28 38.66
C VAL A 389 0.97 0.17 38.58
N ASP A 390 0.40 0.58 37.44
CA ASP A 390 -1.03 0.47 37.13
C ASP A 390 -1.48 -0.92 36.65
N GLU A 391 -0.65 -1.98 36.89
CA GLU A 391 -0.90 -3.36 36.47
C GLU A 391 -0.96 -3.55 34.93
N GLU A 392 -0.45 -2.61 34.15
CA GLU A 392 -0.35 -2.73 32.72
C GLU A 392 0.96 -3.40 32.29
N PHE A 393 0.87 -4.24 31.26
CA PHE A 393 2.00 -5.00 30.71
C PHE A 393 2.36 -4.53 29.33
N TYR A 394 3.66 -4.50 29.02
CA TYR A 394 4.20 -4.06 27.74
C TYR A 394 5.34 -4.98 27.30
N GLN A 395 5.51 -5.11 25.99
CA GLN A 395 6.64 -5.82 25.37
C GLN A 395 7.37 -4.93 24.38
N LEU A 396 8.57 -5.33 23.96
CA LEU A 396 9.30 -4.64 22.91
C LEU A 396 8.47 -4.58 21.62
N GLY A 397 8.38 -3.38 21.03
CA GLY A 397 7.69 -3.16 19.78
C GLY A 397 8.50 -3.64 18.58
N LEU A 398 7.79 -4.04 17.51
CA LEU A 398 8.38 -4.47 16.24
C LEU A 398 8.69 -3.26 15.36
N GLY A 399 9.93 -3.11 14.97
CA GLY A 399 10.40 -2.11 14.00
C GLY A 399 10.29 -2.58 12.53
N PRO A 400 11.12 -2.07 11.63
CA PRO A 400 11.23 -2.51 10.24
C PRO A 400 11.66 -3.98 10.11
N PHE A 401 11.50 -4.56 8.93
CA PHE A 401 12.13 -5.84 8.60
C PHE A 401 13.65 -5.72 8.59
N THR A 402 14.35 -6.73 9.09
CA THR A 402 15.82 -6.80 9.04
C THR A 402 16.31 -6.80 7.59
N LEU A 403 17.56 -6.39 7.36
CA LEU A 403 18.14 -6.38 6.01
C LEU A 403 18.13 -7.78 5.38
N GLU A 404 18.45 -8.80 6.15
CA GLU A 404 18.43 -10.19 5.67
C GLU A 404 17.03 -10.64 5.25
N THR A 405 15.99 -10.27 6.01
CA THR A 405 14.60 -10.55 5.61
C THR A 405 14.24 -9.81 4.32
N ARG A 406 14.69 -8.57 4.14
CA ARG A 406 14.46 -7.79 2.91
C ARG A 406 15.17 -8.42 1.70
N LYS A 407 16.38 -8.95 1.87
CA LYS A 407 17.10 -9.73 0.85
C LYS A 407 16.34 -11.02 0.49
N GLU A 408 15.79 -11.73 1.50
CA GLU A 408 14.94 -12.90 1.27
C GLU A 408 13.67 -12.52 0.48
N MET A 409 13.02 -11.40 0.83
CA MET A 409 11.83 -10.90 0.11
C MET A 409 12.14 -10.64 -1.36
N LEU A 410 13.23 -9.95 -1.66
CA LEU A 410 13.63 -9.66 -3.04
C LEU A 410 13.98 -10.95 -3.80
N THR A 411 14.72 -11.86 -3.18
CA THR A 411 15.07 -13.14 -3.78
C THR A 411 13.81 -13.94 -4.18
N LYS A 412 12.86 -14.05 -3.27
CA LYS A 412 11.60 -14.76 -3.55
C LYS A 412 10.73 -14.04 -4.59
N LEU A 413 10.71 -12.70 -4.60
CA LEU A 413 9.97 -11.92 -5.60
C LEU A 413 10.52 -12.17 -7.01
N LEU A 414 11.84 -12.07 -7.18
CA LEU A 414 12.49 -12.31 -8.48
C LEU A 414 12.36 -13.77 -8.92
N MET A 415 12.47 -14.73 -7.99
CA MET A 415 12.20 -16.13 -8.25
C MET A 415 10.74 -16.35 -8.72
N THR A 416 9.78 -15.69 -8.06
CA THR A 416 8.36 -15.74 -8.45
C THR A 416 8.18 -15.19 -9.86
N GLN A 417 8.77 -14.04 -10.17
CA GLN A 417 8.70 -13.41 -11.50
C GLN A 417 9.33 -14.29 -12.58
N ALA A 418 10.49 -14.88 -12.31
CA ALA A 418 11.19 -15.75 -13.28
C ALA A 418 10.44 -17.06 -13.57
N ASN A 419 9.62 -17.53 -12.64
CA ASN A 419 8.85 -18.78 -12.77
C ASN A 419 7.40 -18.57 -13.23
N LEU A 420 7.00 -17.36 -13.63
CA LEU A 420 5.66 -17.14 -14.18
C LEU A 420 5.53 -17.76 -15.58
N GLU A 421 4.49 -18.55 -15.82
CA GLU A 421 4.15 -19.12 -17.13
C GLU A 421 3.92 -18.02 -18.18
N HIS A 422 3.33 -16.91 -17.76
CA HIS A 422 3.14 -15.72 -18.58
C HIS A 422 4.09 -14.63 -18.11
N PRO A 423 5.03 -14.19 -18.97
CA PRO A 423 5.97 -13.13 -18.61
C PRO A 423 5.23 -11.87 -18.13
N HIS A 424 5.43 -11.55 -16.87
CA HIS A 424 4.90 -10.33 -16.28
C HIS A 424 5.93 -9.74 -15.32
N GLN A 425 6.20 -8.44 -15.49
CA GLN A 425 7.15 -7.74 -14.65
C GLN A 425 6.50 -7.38 -13.32
N LEU A 426 6.91 -8.06 -12.24
CA LEU A 426 6.41 -7.82 -10.87
C LEU A 426 7.13 -6.67 -10.17
N ILE A 427 8.35 -6.37 -10.58
CA ILE A 427 9.17 -5.27 -10.10
C ILE A 427 9.96 -4.67 -11.26
N LYS A 428 9.99 -3.35 -11.36
CA LYS A 428 10.71 -2.64 -12.41
C LYS A 428 12.18 -2.46 -12.06
N GLN A 429 13.03 -2.24 -13.07
CA GLN A 429 14.45 -2.01 -12.85
C GLN A 429 14.68 -0.72 -12.06
N GLU A 430 13.90 0.32 -12.28
CA GLU A 430 13.96 1.57 -11.54
C GLU A 430 13.65 1.39 -10.04
N GLU A 431 12.71 0.48 -9.70
CA GLU A 431 12.44 0.13 -8.31
C GLU A 431 13.61 -0.64 -7.67
N LEU A 432 14.29 -1.50 -8.45
CA LEU A 432 15.50 -2.20 -7.98
C LEU A 432 16.64 -1.23 -7.67
N VAL A 433 16.84 -0.23 -8.53
CA VAL A 433 17.80 0.86 -8.28
C VAL A 433 17.48 1.60 -7.00
N GLU A 434 16.20 1.96 -6.80
CA GLU A 434 15.79 2.66 -5.58
C GLU A 434 15.94 1.79 -4.32
N ILE A 435 15.66 0.48 -4.41
CA ILE A 435 15.89 -0.45 -3.30
C ILE A 435 17.38 -0.53 -2.96
N GLN A 436 18.29 -0.61 -3.95
CA GLN A 436 19.71 -0.65 -3.70
C GLN A 436 20.21 0.62 -3.03
N LYS A 437 19.73 1.78 -3.46
CA LYS A 437 20.02 3.07 -2.82
C LYS A 437 19.63 3.05 -1.34
N LEU A 438 18.40 2.63 -1.03
CA LEU A 438 17.90 2.53 0.34
C LEU A 438 18.65 1.48 1.19
N TRP A 439 19.13 0.40 0.56
CA TRP A 439 19.95 -0.59 1.25
C TRP A 439 21.36 -0.08 1.54
N LYS A 440 21.96 0.68 0.63
CA LYS A 440 23.26 1.34 0.88
C LYS A 440 23.16 2.32 2.05
N GLU A 441 22.10 3.10 2.13
CA GLU A 441 21.81 3.95 3.30
C GLU A 441 21.63 3.14 4.59
N SER A 442 21.29 1.86 4.49
CA SER A 442 21.16 0.92 5.60
C SER A 442 22.41 0.07 5.84
N GLY A 443 23.54 0.36 5.16
CA GLY A 443 24.82 -0.33 5.36
C GLY A 443 25.09 -1.52 4.41
N ASP A 444 24.28 -1.74 3.35
CA ASP A 444 24.60 -2.74 2.31
C ASP A 444 25.66 -2.19 1.34
N LEU A 445 26.92 -2.48 1.62
CA LEU A 445 28.06 -2.04 0.79
C LEU A 445 28.35 -2.99 -0.40
N GLU A 446 27.62 -4.11 -0.49
CA GLU A 446 27.92 -5.19 -1.44
C GLU A 446 27.14 -5.15 -2.77
N ASN A 447 26.30 -4.17 -3.03
CA ASN A 447 25.35 -4.16 -4.15
C ASN A 447 24.48 -5.44 -4.20
N SER A 448 23.90 -5.79 -3.06
CA SER A 448 23.18 -7.05 -2.89
C SER A 448 21.99 -7.18 -3.86
N VAL A 449 21.35 -6.09 -4.27
CA VAL A 449 20.23 -6.13 -5.24
C VAL A 449 20.71 -6.68 -6.59
N GLU A 450 21.81 -6.15 -7.12
CA GLU A 450 22.39 -6.62 -8.39
C GLU A 450 22.82 -8.08 -8.30
N LYS A 451 23.48 -8.47 -7.19
CA LYS A 451 23.87 -9.87 -6.93
C LYS A 451 22.67 -10.82 -6.90
N ILE A 452 21.57 -10.40 -6.27
CA ILE A 452 20.33 -11.20 -6.21
C ILE A 452 19.68 -11.27 -7.58
N TYR A 453 19.61 -10.16 -8.31
CA TYR A 453 19.02 -10.10 -9.65
C TYR A 453 19.72 -11.04 -10.62
N LYS A 454 21.05 -11.03 -10.68
CA LYS A 454 21.88 -11.87 -11.54
C LYS A 454 21.77 -13.38 -11.27
N LYS A 455 21.15 -13.80 -10.16
CA LYS A 455 20.85 -15.23 -9.93
C LYS A 455 19.71 -15.74 -10.80
N PHE A 456 18.85 -14.86 -11.30
CA PHE A 456 17.62 -15.20 -12.04
C PHE A 456 17.65 -14.72 -13.50
N TYR A 457 18.45 -13.67 -13.78
CA TYR A 457 18.49 -13.01 -15.08
C TYR A 457 19.94 -12.84 -15.55
N ASN A 458 20.14 -13.14 -16.85
CA ASN A 458 21.46 -13.04 -17.52
C ASN A 458 21.51 -11.81 -18.44
N ASP A 459 20.81 -10.75 -18.11
CA ASP A 459 20.84 -9.49 -18.86
C ASP A 459 21.94 -8.54 -18.30
N ASP A 460 22.18 -7.43 -19.01
CA ASP A 460 23.19 -6.44 -18.66
C ASP A 460 22.73 -5.47 -17.55
N PHE A 461 21.76 -5.86 -16.73
CA PHE A 461 21.33 -5.00 -15.61
C PHE A 461 22.50 -4.78 -14.65
N SER A 462 22.90 -3.53 -14.55
CA SER A 462 23.88 -3.05 -13.58
C SER A 462 23.40 -1.76 -12.96
N ILE A 463 23.68 -1.60 -11.68
CA ILE A 463 23.34 -0.38 -10.96
C ILE A 463 24.61 0.48 -10.93
N SER A 464 24.58 1.63 -11.62
CA SER A 464 25.72 2.53 -11.69
C SER A 464 26.10 3.05 -10.30
N SER A 465 27.40 3.10 -10.02
CA SER A 465 27.90 3.72 -8.79
C SER A 465 27.61 5.22 -8.73
N ASP A 466 27.51 5.88 -9.89
CA ASP A 466 27.26 7.32 -9.99
C ASP A 466 25.82 7.67 -9.58
N ASP A 467 24.88 6.74 -9.73
CA ASP A 467 23.49 6.93 -9.30
C ASP A 467 23.31 6.83 -7.78
N ILE A 468 24.31 6.29 -7.05
CA ILE A 468 24.09 5.81 -5.68
C ILE A 468 25.12 6.30 -4.67
N THR A 469 26.42 6.41 -5.02
CA THR A 469 27.49 6.84 -4.09
C THR A 469 28.66 7.51 -4.80
N VAL A 470 29.44 8.27 -4.02
CA VAL A 470 30.73 8.85 -4.45
C VAL A 470 31.83 7.78 -4.63
N PHE A 471 31.57 6.55 -4.18
CA PHE A 471 32.53 5.45 -4.18
C PHE A 471 32.22 4.46 -5.31
N SER A 472 33.29 3.96 -5.97
CA SER A 472 33.19 2.83 -6.88
C SER A 472 32.85 1.54 -6.13
N ASN A 473 32.46 0.48 -6.85
CA ASN A 473 32.19 -0.82 -6.24
C ASN A 473 33.44 -1.40 -5.54
N ASP A 474 34.64 -1.11 -6.05
CA ASP A 474 35.91 -1.54 -5.43
C ASP A 474 36.18 -0.76 -4.13
N ASP A 475 35.92 0.56 -4.12
CA ASP A 475 36.05 1.37 -2.91
C ASP A 475 35.07 0.92 -1.82
N LEU A 476 33.81 0.57 -2.19
CA LEU A 476 32.84 0.06 -1.24
C LEU A 476 33.25 -1.29 -0.64
N LYS A 477 33.88 -2.15 -1.44
CA LYS A 477 34.41 -3.43 -0.95
C LYS A 477 35.51 -3.21 0.06
N ILE A 478 36.50 -2.36 -0.27
CA ILE A 478 37.60 -1.98 0.63
C ILE A 478 37.04 -1.38 1.92
N LEU A 479 36.05 -0.49 1.80
CA LEU A 479 35.41 0.12 2.96
C LEU A 479 34.71 -0.92 3.85
N ASN A 480 33.98 -1.87 3.25
CA ASN A 480 33.35 -2.95 4.00
C ASN A 480 34.39 -3.81 4.75
N ASP A 481 35.49 -4.17 4.09
CA ASP A 481 36.58 -4.94 4.69
C ASP A 481 37.18 -4.18 5.89
N ILE A 482 37.37 -2.87 5.77
CA ILE A 482 37.82 -2.00 6.86
C ILE A 482 36.81 -1.95 8.00
N CYS A 483 35.52 -1.80 7.70
CA CYS A 483 34.46 -1.76 8.72
C CYS A 483 34.43 -3.08 9.51
N VAL A 484 34.54 -4.21 8.83
CA VAL A 484 34.61 -5.53 9.47
C VAL A 484 35.86 -5.69 10.32
N GLU A 485 37.05 -5.33 9.78
CA GLU A 485 38.32 -5.45 10.49
C GLU A 485 38.39 -4.60 11.77
N LYS A 486 37.76 -3.39 11.72
CA LYS A 486 37.83 -2.41 12.82
C LYS A 486 36.60 -2.44 13.72
N ASP A 487 35.66 -3.39 13.50
CA ASP A 487 34.41 -3.48 14.22
C ASP A 487 33.64 -2.15 14.23
N PHE A 488 33.53 -1.53 13.04
CA PHE A 488 32.90 -0.23 12.84
C PHE A 488 31.57 -0.40 12.14
N ASP A 489 30.56 0.40 12.56
CA ASP A 489 29.21 0.34 11.96
C ASP A 489 29.21 0.97 10.56
N ALA A 490 29.17 0.11 9.54
CA ALA A 490 29.09 0.52 8.13
C ALA A 490 27.84 1.36 7.83
N LYS A 491 26.72 1.09 8.53
CA LYS A 491 25.49 1.87 8.40
C LYS A 491 25.67 3.31 8.87
N LEU A 492 26.22 3.48 10.08
CA LEU A 492 26.49 4.82 10.61
C LEU A 492 27.41 5.60 9.67
N PHE A 493 28.48 4.96 9.17
CA PHE A 493 29.40 5.59 8.24
C PHE A 493 28.70 6.06 6.97
N MET A 494 27.89 5.21 6.34
CA MET A 494 27.14 5.57 5.12
C MET A 494 26.12 6.69 5.37
N GLU A 495 25.46 6.69 6.51
CA GLU A 495 24.52 7.74 6.88
C GLU A 495 25.20 9.10 7.08
N LEU A 496 26.39 9.12 7.69
CA LEU A 496 27.19 10.35 7.82
C LEU A 496 27.68 10.86 6.47
N LEU A 497 28.10 9.98 5.56
CA LEU A 497 28.47 10.35 4.19
C LEU A 497 27.28 10.92 3.40
N ASN A 498 26.08 10.34 3.55
CA ASN A 498 24.89 10.85 2.89
C ASN A 498 24.52 12.25 3.40
N ILE A 499 24.63 12.51 4.72
CA ILE A 499 24.43 13.85 5.27
C ILE A 499 25.43 14.83 4.65
N GLU A 500 26.73 14.48 4.57
CA GLU A 500 27.73 15.33 3.94
C GLU A 500 27.43 15.62 2.47
N ARG A 501 26.98 14.61 1.72
CA ARG A 501 26.57 14.76 0.32
C ARG A 501 25.38 15.70 0.16
N ASP A 502 24.34 15.52 0.99
CA ASP A 502 23.11 16.31 0.90
C ASP A 502 23.34 17.79 1.20
N PHE A 503 24.36 18.11 1.99
CA PHE A 503 24.78 19.47 2.29
C PHE A 503 26.02 19.93 1.51
N ALA A 504 26.44 19.18 0.48
CA ALA A 504 27.57 19.56 -0.37
C ALA A 504 27.26 20.90 -1.10
N GLY A 505 28.22 21.81 -1.05
CA GLY A 505 28.07 23.15 -1.69
C GLY A 505 27.30 24.20 -0.88
N TYR A 506 26.75 23.86 0.28
CA TYR A 506 26.13 24.86 1.16
C TYR A 506 27.19 25.71 1.85
N SER A 507 27.05 27.02 1.80
CA SER A 507 27.97 27.96 2.45
C SER A 507 27.89 27.92 3.99
N SER A 508 26.72 27.56 4.55
CA SER A 508 26.51 27.36 5.98
C SER A 508 26.47 25.88 6.31
N ARG A 509 27.31 25.46 7.25
CA ARG A 509 27.42 24.06 7.72
C ARG A 509 26.58 23.76 8.97
N VAL A 510 25.81 24.75 9.47
CA VAL A 510 25.07 24.62 10.75
C VAL A 510 24.05 23.48 10.70
N GLU A 511 23.33 23.36 9.58
CA GLU A 511 22.32 22.30 9.43
C GLU A 511 22.96 20.93 9.22
N ALA A 512 24.04 20.83 8.46
CA ALA A 512 24.83 19.63 8.33
C ALA A 512 25.37 19.15 9.69
N GLN A 513 25.96 20.06 10.47
CA GLN A 513 26.44 19.74 11.82
C GLN A 513 25.30 19.30 12.73
N ARG A 514 24.11 19.92 12.65
CA ARG A 514 22.94 19.49 13.41
C ARG A 514 22.45 18.10 12.99
N ALA A 515 22.43 17.81 11.68
CA ALA A 515 22.05 16.50 11.18
C ALA A 515 23.03 15.41 11.62
N ILE A 516 24.34 15.66 11.50
CA ILE A 516 25.40 14.77 11.98
C ILE A 516 25.26 14.54 13.50
N LYS A 517 25.13 15.60 14.28
CA LYS A 517 24.97 15.49 15.75
C LYS A 517 23.74 14.67 16.11
N ASN A 518 22.61 14.91 15.45
CA ASN A 518 21.39 14.14 15.67
C ASN A 518 21.59 12.66 15.32
N LYS A 519 22.33 12.38 14.23
CA LYS A 519 22.60 11.01 13.82
C LYS A 519 23.52 10.29 14.79
N LEU A 520 24.62 10.90 15.15
CA LEU A 520 25.55 10.37 16.17
C LEU A 520 24.85 10.15 17.51
N SER A 521 23.94 11.03 17.91
CA SER A 521 23.17 10.85 19.15
C SER A 521 22.25 9.63 19.09
N GLN A 522 21.65 9.32 17.93
CA GLN A 522 20.84 8.13 17.74
C GLN A 522 21.68 6.86 17.79
N GLU A 523 22.83 6.85 17.11
CA GLU A 523 23.73 5.71 17.08
C GLU A 523 24.49 5.55 18.41
N TYR A 524 24.81 6.64 19.11
CA TYR A 524 25.37 6.58 20.45
C TYR A 524 24.42 5.87 21.44
N LEU A 525 23.11 6.14 21.34
CA LEU A 525 22.11 5.40 22.12
C LEU A 525 22.09 3.91 21.76
N ALA A 526 22.19 3.59 20.47
CA ALA A 526 22.26 2.22 19.99
C ALA A 526 23.54 1.49 20.44
N LEU A 527 24.69 2.18 20.40
CA LEU A 527 25.98 1.65 20.91
C LEU A 527 25.95 1.47 22.42
N ARG A 528 25.36 2.42 23.16
CA ARG A 528 25.15 2.29 24.61
C ARG A 528 24.27 1.09 24.95
N GLU A 529 23.26 0.82 24.14
CA GLU A 529 22.41 -0.37 24.29
C GLU A 529 23.16 -1.67 24.04
N LYS A 530 24.26 -1.66 23.27
CA LYS A 530 25.16 -2.79 23.05
C LYS A 530 26.27 -2.95 24.13
N GLY A 531 26.36 -2.06 25.09
CA GLY A 531 27.39 -2.08 26.13
C GLY A 531 28.77 -1.56 25.66
N GLU A 532 28.87 -1.00 24.46
CA GLU A 532 30.13 -0.49 23.87
C GLU A 532 30.48 0.95 24.31
N THR A 533 30.08 1.36 25.50
CA THR A 533 30.45 2.68 26.02
C THR A 533 31.88 2.72 26.51
N ASN A 534 32.82 2.98 25.62
CA ASN A 534 34.08 3.59 26.00
C ASN A 534 33.95 5.09 25.73
N GLU A 535 33.84 5.89 26.77
CA GLU A 535 33.85 7.37 26.69
C GLU A 535 35.10 7.92 25.99
N ASP A 536 36.17 7.11 25.87
CA ASP A 536 37.45 7.46 25.29
C ASP A 536 37.55 7.28 23.77
N LYS A 537 36.51 6.78 23.06
CA LYS A 537 36.59 6.52 21.61
C LYS A 537 36.15 7.69 20.71
N TYR A 538 35.62 8.76 21.27
CA TYR A 538 35.02 9.86 20.50
C TYR A 538 35.50 11.27 20.88
N TYR A 539 36.75 11.39 21.46
CA TYR A 539 37.45 12.68 21.60
C TYR A 539 38.70 12.71 20.76
#